data_bb32d33364227b41df09987659032e66
#
_entry.id   bb32d33364227b41df09987659032e66
#
_cell.length_a   1.000
_cell.length_b   1.000
_cell.length_c   1.000
_cell.angle_alpha   90.00
_cell.angle_beta   90.00
_cell.angle_gamma   90.00
#
_symmetry.space_group_name_H-M   'P 1'
#
loop_
_entity.id
_entity.type
_entity.pdbx_description
1 polymer ?
#
loop_
_entity_poly.entity_id
_entity_poly.type
_entity_poly.pdbx_seq_one_letter_code
_entity_poly.pdbx_strand_id
1 'polypeptide(L)'
;MTLFLDGKDGQIRPMGVSQKTMNFIVILVLLLIIIPFIGWKLTQDKAYKLQGQLNAMTAKYEATEQQRSELETQNGELTKKVTVLSDTVNEKVKQENQQVKEETIAHMPTGFPLSSSASMEKSEDEKTPYRMIFTASEDSSVIASGEGVVEEITSDDKYANKILIDHDNGYKSVYYNDGSPMVKEGDKVVTSSVLFVIGDKNQKVGYEILKDGENVDPMEVIKIDG
;
A
#
# COMPACT_ATOMS: atom_id res chain seq x y z
N MET A 1 3.05 40.18 95.10
CA MET A 1 1.70 40.62 94.65
C MET A 1 0.68 40.15 95.68
N THR A 2 0.04 41.07 96.35
CA THR A 2 -0.98 40.79 97.35
C THR A 2 -2.33 40.91 96.68
N LEU A 3 -3.07 39.84 96.64
CA LEU A 3 -4.47 39.83 96.21
C LEU A 3 -5.34 40.13 97.37
N PHE A 4 -6.26 41.07 97.25
CA PHE A 4 -7.24 41.44 98.26
C PHE A 4 -8.58 40.76 97.92
N LEU A 5 -9.09 39.95 98.80
CA LEU A 5 -10.45 39.42 98.74
C LEU A 5 -11.32 40.14 99.68
N ASP A 6 -12.48 40.66 99.24
CA ASP A 6 -13.51 41.27 100.02
C ASP A 6 -14.28 40.19 100.82
N GLY A 7 -14.09 40.17 102.12
CA GLY A 7 -14.81 39.25 102.99
C GLY A 7 -16.16 39.86 103.41
N LYS A 8 -17.18 39.03 103.66
CA LYS A 8 -18.51 39.39 104.02
C LYS A 8 -18.62 40.31 105.27
N ASP A 9 -17.47 40.56 105.93
CA ASP A 9 -17.39 41.37 107.15
C ASP A 9 -16.65 42.72 106.97
N GLY A 10 -16.45 43.16 105.72
CA GLY A 10 -15.83 44.45 105.44
C GLY A 10 -14.33 44.55 105.78
N GLN A 11 -13.70 43.50 106.26
CA GLN A 11 -12.27 43.50 106.56
C GLN A 11 -11.43 42.90 105.40
N ILE A 12 -10.59 43.76 104.85
CA ILE A 12 -9.64 43.37 103.83
C ILE A 12 -8.47 42.56 104.44
N ARG A 13 -8.44 41.25 104.29
CA ARG A 13 -7.32 40.42 104.74
C ARG A 13 -6.34 40.18 103.65
N PRO A 14 -5.03 40.49 103.81
CA PRO A 14 -4.03 40.20 102.84
C PRO A 14 -3.79 38.67 102.75
N MET A 15 -4.13 38.11 101.66
CA MET A 15 -3.82 36.70 101.38
C MET A 15 -2.40 36.61 100.82
N GLY A 16 -1.46 36.26 101.68
CA GLY A 16 -0.07 36.01 101.21
C GLY A 16 -0.02 34.76 100.36
N VAL A 17 0.03 34.97 99.04
CA VAL A 17 0.24 33.85 98.09
C VAL A 17 1.70 33.38 98.23
N SER A 18 1.87 32.12 98.64
CA SER A 18 3.21 31.51 98.73
C SER A 18 3.91 31.61 97.43
N GLN A 19 5.26 31.83 97.43
CA GLN A 19 6.09 31.89 96.27
C GLN A 19 5.94 30.58 95.37
N LYS A 20 5.69 29.46 95.99
CA LYS A 20 5.46 28.16 95.30
C LYS A 20 4.11 28.17 94.56
N THR A 21 3.03 28.72 95.13
CA THR A 21 1.73 28.81 94.43
C THR A 21 1.73 29.83 93.31
N MET A 22 2.48 30.91 93.43
CA MET A 22 2.70 31.89 92.41
C MET A 22 3.42 31.23 91.17
N ASN A 23 4.49 30.51 91.38
CA ASN A 23 5.23 29.78 90.33
C ASN A 23 4.34 28.74 89.68
N PHE A 24 3.51 28.03 90.46
CA PHE A 24 2.58 27.01 89.88
C PHE A 24 1.54 27.67 88.94
N ILE A 25 0.98 28.81 89.36
CA ILE A 25 0.02 29.54 88.51
C ILE A 25 0.67 30.05 87.24
N VAL A 26 1.90 30.58 87.32
CA VAL A 26 2.64 31.02 86.13
C VAL A 26 2.92 29.86 85.16
N ILE A 27 3.33 28.69 85.69
CA ILE A 27 3.54 27.49 84.87
C ILE A 27 2.25 27.03 84.19
N LEU A 28 1.13 27.02 84.91
CA LEU A 28 -0.18 26.63 84.42
C LEU A 28 -0.68 27.57 83.31
N VAL A 29 -0.49 28.89 83.46
CA VAL A 29 -0.80 29.86 82.39
C VAL A 29 0.08 29.68 81.16
N LEU A 30 1.38 29.43 81.34
CA LEU A 30 2.28 29.14 80.24
C LEU A 30 1.89 27.87 79.47
N LEU A 31 1.49 26.79 80.16
CA LEU A 31 0.98 25.57 79.55
C LEU A 31 -0.30 25.81 78.77
N LEU A 32 -1.22 26.61 79.25
CA LEU A 32 -2.47 26.98 78.57
C LEU A 32 -2.21 27.74 77.24
N ILE A 33 -1.08 28.44 77.11
CA ILE A 33 -0.69 29.15 75.87
C ILE A 33 0.13 28.25 74.95
N ILE A 34 1.06 27.48 75.51
CA ILE A 34 1.99 26.68 74.73
C ILE A 34 1.29 25.49 74.02
N ILE A 35 0.38 24.80 74.75
CA ILE A 35 -0.29 23.59 74.15
C ILE A 35 -1.13 23.94 72.93
N PRO A 36 -2.03 24.94 72.94
CA PRO A 36 -2.78 25.32 71.74
C PRO A 36 -1.87 25.87 70.64
N PHE A 37 -0.76 26.54 70.96
CA PHE A 37 0.19 27.04 69.97
C PHE A 37 0.92 25.91 69.24
N ILE A 38 1.32 24.88 69.98
CA ILE A 38 1.93 23.67 69.38
C ILE A 38 0.89 22.94 68.51
N GLY A 39 -0.33 22.75 68.99
CA GLY A 39 -1.42 22.14 68.25
C GLY A 39 -1.73 22.89 66.95
N TRP A 40 -1.79 24.22 66.98
CA TRP A 40 -2.00 25.07 65.81
C TRP A 40 -0.87 24.92 64.79
N LYS A 41 0.40 24.95 65.26
CA LYS A 41 1.57 24.75 64.36
C LYS A 41 1.56 23.38 63.68
N LEU A 42 1.29 22.30 64.43
CA LEU A 42 1.20 20.95 63.89
C LEU A 42 0.07 20.80 62.83
N THR A 43 -1.05 21.51 63.06
CA THR A 43 -2.17 21.51 62.11
C THR A 43 -1.84 22.28 60.83
N GLN A 44 -1.15 23.40 60.94
CA GLN A 44 -0.67 24.19 59.83
C GLN A 44 0.34 23.40 58.97
N ASP A 45 1.31 22.73 59.59
CA ASP A 45 2.31 21.93 58.88
C ASP A 45 1.67 20.77 58.09
N LYS A 46 0.64 20.11 58.66
CA LYS A 46 -0.16 19.10 57.96
C LYS A 46 -0.95 19.69 56.79
N ALA A 47 -1.56 20.84 56.95
CA ALA A 47 -2.30 21.52 55.90
C ALA A 47 -1.40 21.94 54.74
N TYR A 48 -0.23 22.50 54.98
CA TYR A 48 0.76 22.84 53.97
C TYR A 48 1.28 21.58 53.18
N LYS A 49 1.52 20.48 53.91
CA LYS A 49 1.95 19.25 53.31
C LYS A 49 0.89 18.61 52.40
N LEU A 50 -0.37 18.65 52.86
CA LEU A 50 -1.51 18.15 52.07
C LEU A 50 -1.76 19.02 50.83
N GLN A 51 -1.68 20.36 50.99
CA GLN A 51 -1.78 21.30 49.88
C GLN A 51 -0.68 21.06 48.84
N GLY A 52 0.57 20.82 49.25
CA GLY A 52 1.66 20.49 48.39
C GLY A 52 1.42 19.17 47.61
N GLN A 53 0.89 18.15 48.27
CA GLN A 53 0.52 16.89 47.65
C GLN A 53 -0.61 17.06 46.62
N LEU A 54 -1.63 17.84 46.97
CA LEU A 54 -2.75 18.15 46.07
C LEU A 54 -2.25 18.87 44.81
N ASN A 55 -1.43 19.91 44.97
CA ASN A 55 -0.88 20.66 43.83
C ASN A 55 0.00 19.76 42.93
N ALA A 56 0.82 18.88 43.53
CA ALA A 56 1.64 17.92 42.75
C ALA A 56 0.79 16.91 42.00
N MET A 57 -0.33 16.48 42.58
CA MET A 57 -1.25 15.55 41.95
C MET A 57 -2.01 16.21 40.78
N THR A 58 -2.47 17.46 40.99
CA THR A 58 -3.12 18.25 39.95
C THR A 58 -2.20 18.48 38.76
N ALA A 59 -0.95 18.89 39.02
CA ALA A 59 0.05 19.07 37.97
C ALA A 59 0.34 17.75 37.16
N LYS A 60 0.36 16.61 37.87
CA LYS A 60 0.47 15.30 37.22
C LYS A 60 -0.74 14.99 36.34
N TYR A 61 -1.93 15.26 36.80
CA TYR A 61 -3.16 15.07 36.04
C TYR A 61 -3.18 15.92 34.78
N GLU A 62 -2.84 17.20 34.88
CA GLU A 62 -2.77 18.11 33.73
C GLU A 62 -1.73 17.67 32.72
N ALA A 63 -0.55 17.25 33.17
CA ALA A 63 0.50 16.72 32.28
C ALA A 63 0.04 15.43 31.57
N THR A 64 -0.67 14.54 32.26
CA THR A 64 -1.17 13.28 31.66
C THR A 64 -2.27 13.55 30.64
N GLU A 65 -3.18 14.49 30.90
CA GLU A 65 -4.22 14.91 29.96
C GLU A 65 -3.61 15.57 28.71
N GLN A 66 -2.58 16.39 28.86
CA GLN A 66 -1.86 16.98 27.73
C GLN A 66 -1.22 15.89 26.86
N GLN A 67 -0.52 14.92 27.47
CA GLN A 67 0.07 13.80 26.75
C GLN A 67 -0.97 12.95 26.01
N ARG A 68 -2.10 12.71 26.64
CA ARG A 68 -3.21 11.96 26.02
C ARG A 68 -3.77 12.69 24.81
N SER A 69 -4.01 13.99 24.91
CA SER A 69 -4.51 14.82 23.81
C SER A 69 -3.50 14.87 22.64
N GLU A 70 -2.21 14.95 22.94
CA GLU A 70 -1.16 14.92 21.93
C GLU A 70 -1.10 13.57 21.22
N LEU A 71 -1.17 12.45 21.97
CA LEU A 71 -1.21 11.09 21.41
C LEU A 71 -2.47 10.86 20.55
N GLU A 72 -3.62 11.36 20.94
CA GLU A 72 -4.85 11.28 20.15
C GLU A 72 -4.71 12.04 18.83
N THR A 73 -4.09 13.22 18.87
CA THR A 73 -3.80 14.01 17.65
C THR A 73 -2.83 13.28 16.72
N GLN A 74 -1.72 12.75 17.26
CA GLN A 74 -0.74 11.99 16.50
C GLN A 74 -1.35 10.72 15.88
N ASN A 75 -2.18 10.00 16.63
CA ASN A 75 -2.89 8.83 16.11
C ASN A 75 -3.87 9.21 14.99
N GLY A 76 -4.57 10.33 15.12
CA GLY A 76 -5.44 10.85 14.07
C GLY A 76 -4.69 11.21 12.79
N GLU A 77 -3.54 11.86 12.91
CA GLU A 77 -2.68 12.16 11.75
C GLU A 77 -2.09 10.90 11.12
N LEU A 78 -1.63 9.96 11.93
CA LEU A 78 -1.09 8.69 11.45
C LEU A 78 -2.13 7.88 10.70
N THR A 79 -3.35 7.83 11.22
CA THR A 79 -4.49 7.16 10.56
C THR A 79 -4.78 7.79 9.20
N LYS A 80 -4.81 9.11 9.10
CA LYS A 80 -4.99 9.82 7.82
C LYS A 80 -3.87 9.49 6.83
N LYS A 81 -2.61 9.49 7.28
CA LYS A 81 -1.46 9.13 6.42
C LYS A 81 -1.54 7.68 5.92
N VAL A 82 -1.93 6.75 6.78
CA VAL A 82 -2.13 5.33 6.40
C VAL A 82 -3.24 5.19 5.37
N THR A 83 -4.36 5.88 5.54
CA THR A 83 -5.47 5.85 4.57
C THR A 83 -5.02 6.38 3.20
N VAL A 84 -4.41 7.57 3.16
CA VAL A 84 -3.91 8.16 1.89
C VAL A 84 -2.88 7.26 1.22
N LEU A 85 -1.95 6.67 1.99
CA LEU A 85 -0.95 5.77 1.44
C LEU A 85 -1.58 4.49 0.89
N SER A 86 -2.55 3.91 1.60
CA SER A 86 -3.30 2.73 1.15
C SER A 86 -4.05 3.00 -0.16
N ASP A 87 -4.74 4.13 -0.26
CA ASP A 87 -5.46 4.52 -1.48
C ASP A 87 -4.48 4.71 -2.66
N THR A 88 -3.35 5.39 -2.42
CA THR A 88 -2.32 5.58 -3.44
C THR A 88 -1.71 4.27 -3.93
N VAL A 89 -1.44 3.33 -3.01
CA VAL A 89 -0.93 1.99 -3.35
C VAL A 89 -1.97 1.22 -4.16
N ASN A 90 -3.24 1.24 -3.75
CA ASN A 90 -4.31 0.55 -4.47
C ASN A 90 -4.50 1.11 -5.89
N GLU A 91 -4.43 2.43 -6.06
CA GLU A 91 -4.49 3.05 -7.39
C GLU A 91 -3.30 2.66 -8.27
N LYS A 92 -2.07 2.66 -7.74
CA LYS A 92 -0.89 2.20 -8.48
C LYS A 92 -0.97 0.74 -8.89
N VAL A 93 -1.35 -0.14 -7.97
CA VAL A 93 -1.54 -1.58 -8.27
C VAL A 93 -2.61 -1.78 -9.35
N LYS A 94 -3.70 -1.00 -9.31
CA LYS A 94 -4.72 -1.06 -10.34
C LYS A 94 -4.19 -0.59 -11.70
N GLN A 95 -3.40 0.49 -11.75
CA GLN A 95 -2.78 0.98 -12.98
C GLN A 95 -1.77 -0.02 -13.55
N GLU A 96 -0.88 -0.58 -12.71
CA GLU A 96 0.08 -1.61 -13.14
C GLU A 96 -0.63 -2.85 -13.68
N ASN A 97 -1.67 -3.34 -13.00
CA ASN A 97 -2.45 -4.49 -13.47
C ASN A 97 -3.17 -4.21 -14.80
N GLN A 98 -3.60 -2.96 -15.04
CA GLN A 98 -4.19 -2.58 -16.32
C GLN A 98 -3.14 -2.55 -17.42
N GLN A 99 -1.97 -1.96 -17.18
CA GLN A 99 -0.87 -1.93 -18.13
C GLN A 99 -0.39 -3.34 -18.51
N VAL A 100 -0.13 -4.19 -17.52
CA VAL A 100 0.26 -5.60 -17.76
C VAL A 100 -0.80 -6.34 -18.55
N LYS A 101 -2.08 -6.10 -18.30
CA LYS A 101 -3.16 -6.73 -19.04
C LYS A 101 -3.22 -6.23 -20.50
N GLU A 102 -3.04 -4.94 -20.74
CA GLU A 102 -3.00 -4.35 -22.08
C GLU A 102 -1.79 -4.84 -22.87
N GLU A 103 -0.60 -4.89 -22.26
CA GLU A 103 0.60 -5.46 -22.87
C GLU A 103 0.41 -6.95 -23.20
N THR A 104 -0.14 -7.73 -22.26
CA THR A 104 -0.39 -9.16 -22.50
C THR A 104 -1.35 -9.38 -23.68
N ILE A 105 -2.37 -8.53 -23.82
CA ILE A 105 -3.32 -8.63 -24.94
C ILE A 105 -2.66 -8.22 -26.26
N ALA A 106 -1.83 -7.19 -26.28
CA ALA A 106 -1.11 -6.74 -27.48
C ALA A 106 -0.12 -7.81 -27.99
N HIS A 107 0.52 -8.51 -27.08
CA HIS A 107 1.44 -9.59 -27.40
C HIS A 107 0.75 -10.89 -27.79
N MET A 108 -0.55 -11.08 -27.55
CA MET A 108 -1.25 -12.28 -28.01
C MET A 108 -1.42 -12.27 -29.55
N PRO A 109 -1.12 -13.37 -30.27
CA PRO A 109 -1.28 -13.47 -31.72
C PRO A 109 -2.75 -13.67 -32.11
N THR A 110 -3.61 -12.71 -31.72
CA THR A 110 -5.06 -12.78 -31.96
C THR A 110 -5.50 -12.14 -33.27
N GLY A 111 -4.61 -11.40 -33.93
CA GLY A 111 -4.90 -10.77 -35.21
C GLY A 111 -4.96 -11.78 -36.36
N PHE A 112 -5.75 -11.44 -37.38
CA PHE A 112 -5.74 -12.22 -38.64
C PHE A 112 -4.40 -12.02 -39.35
N PRO A 113 -3.74 -13.10 -39.84
CA PRO A 113 -2.38 -13.01 -40.37
C PRO A 113 -2.25 -12.41 -41.77
N LEU A 114 -3.32 -11.86 -42.33
CA LEU A 114 -3.36 -11.26 -43.66
C LEU A 114 -4.03 -9.88 -43.63
N SER A 115 -3.60 -9.00 -44.52
CA SER A 115 -4.17 -7.64 -44.65
C SER A 115 -5.52 -7.60 -45.40
N SER A 116 -5.95 -8.72 -45.98
CA SER A 116 -7.20 -8.85 -46.72
C SER A 116 -7.91 -10.16 -46.42
N SER A 117 -9.14 -10.31 -46.90
CA SER A 117 -9.86 -11.58 -46.83
C SER A 117 -9.15 -12.65 -47.67
N ALA A 118 -9.19 -13.90 -47.20
CA ALA A 118 -8.63 -15.04 -47.88
C ALA A 118 -9.53 -16.27 -47.70
N SER A 119 -9.43 -17.22 -48.63
CA SER A 119 -9.95 -18.57 -48.39
C SER A 119 -9.02 -19.30 -47.43
N MET A 120 -9.55 -20.19 -46.62
CA MET A 120 -8.86 -20.84 -45.52
C MET A 120 -9.15 -22.34 -45.53
N GLU A 121 -8.10 -23.17 -45.41
CA GLU A 121 -8.20 -24.61 -45.26
C GLU A 121 -7.20 -25.11 -44.21
N LYS A 122 -7.50 -26.24 -43.56
CA LYS A 122 -6.53 -26.90 -42.65
C LYS A 122 -5.53 -27.72 -43.49
N SER A 123 -4.30 -27.83 -42.99
CA SER A 123 -3.30 -28.68 -43.61
C SER A 123 -3.73 -30.13 -43.57
N GLU A 124 -3.57 -30.84 -44.69
CA GLU A 124 -3.74 -32.30 -44.79
C GLU A 124 -2.51 -33.09 -44.32
N ASP A 125 -1.41 -32.36 -43.95
CA ASP A 125 -0.14 -32.98 -43.54
C ASP A 125 -0.25 -33.42 -42.07
N GLU A 126 -0.16 -34.74 -41.83
CA GLU A 126 -0.20 -35.33 -40.49
C GLU A 126 0.92 -34.81 -39.57
N LYS A 127 2.04 -34.29 -40.14
CA LYS A 127 3.11 -33.68 -39.33
C LYS A 127 2.81 -32.28 -38.85
N THR A 128 1.86 -31.60 -39.48
CA THR A 128 1.47 -30.21 -39.15
C THR A 128 -0.04 -30.06 -39.12
N PRO A 129 -0.74 -30.80 -38.22
CA PRO A 129 -2.21 -30.90 -38.23
C PRO A 129 -2.91 -29.60 -37.87
N TYR A 130 -2.20 -28.67 -37.24
CA TYR A 130 -2.73 -27.36 -36.83
C TYR A 130 -2.30 -26.22 -37.78
N ARG A 131 -1.54 -26.51 -38.84
CA ARG A 131 -1.19 -25.49 -39.84
C ARG A 131 -2.42 -25.09 -40.64
N MET A 132 -2.75 -23.80 -40.60
CA MET A 132 -3.75 -23.21 -41.48
C MET A 132 -3.11 -22.78 -42.77
N ILE A 133 -3.79 -23.05 -43.89
CA ILE A 133 -3.36 -22.62 -45.24
C ILE A 133 -4.36 -21.56 -45.70
N PHE A 134 -3.86 -20.37 -45.97
CA PHE A 134 -4.63 -19.29 -46.54
C PHE A 134 -4.28 -19.13 -48.02
N THR A 135 -5.29 -18.83 -48.84
CA THR A 135 -5.07 -18.38 -50.24
C THR A 135 -5.50 -16.92 -50.30
N ALA A 136 -4.51 -16.04 -50.35
CA ALA A 136 -4.67 -14.59 -50.33
C ALA A 136 -4.72 -14.02 -51.76
N SER A 137 -5.32 -12.83 -51.90
CA SER A 137 -5.33 -12.10 -53.17
C SER A 137 -3.98 -11.46 -53.46
N GLU A 138 -3.68 -11.22 -54.74
CA GLU A 138 -2.55 -10.36 -55.11
C GLU A 138 -2.68 -8.97 -54.44
N ASP A 139 -1.55 -8.30 -54.25
CA ASP A 139 -1.43 -7.00 -53.60
C ASP A 139 -1.81 -6.98 -52.11
N SER A 140 -2.15 -8.12 -51.51
CA SER A 140 -2.29 -8.25 -50.07
C SER A 140 -0.93 -8.52 -49.37
N SER A 141 -0.93 -8.53 -48.08
CA SER A 141 0.29 -8.77 -47.28
C SER A 141 0.05 -9.80 -46.22
N VAL A 142 1.06 -10.62 -45.93
CA VAL A 142 1.15 -11.37 -44.67
C VAL A 142 1.60 -10.40 -43.58
N ILE A 143 0.87 -10.34 -42.51
CA ILE A 143 1.09 -9.40 -41.42
C ILE A 143 1.22 -10.12 -40.08
N ALA A 144 1.94 -9.50 -39.14
CA ALA A 144 2.05 -10.02 -37.78
C ALA A 144 0.69 -10.01 -37.08
N SER A 145 0.31 -11.12 -36.46
CA SER A 145 -0.94 -11.32 -35.73
C SER A 145 -0.94 -10.77 -34.30
N GLY A 146 0.23 -10.36 -33.78
CA GLY A 146 0.45 -9.79 -32.48
C GLY A 146 1.80 -9.08 -32.42
N GLU A 147 2.02 -8.33 -31.31
CA GLU A 147 3.31 -7.71 -31.03
C GLU A 147 4.34 -8.77 -30.63
N GLY A 148 5.60 -8.57 -30.99
CA GLY A 148 6.67 -9.52 -30.67
C GLY A 148 8.00 -9.17 -31.29
N VAL A 149 8.90 -10.15 -31.29
CA VAL A 149 10.24 -10.07 -31.91
C VAL A 149 10.40 -11.20 -32.93
N VAL A 150 10.94 -10.91 -34.11
CA VAL A 150 11.29 -11.91 -35.07
C VAL A 150 12.45 -12.75 -34.53
N GLU A 151 12.14 -13.96 -34.09
CA GLU A 151 13.13 -14.86 -33.47
C GLU A 151 14.01 -15.53 -34.53
N GLU A 152 13.41 -15.99 -35.63
CA GLU A 152 14.10 -16.79 -36.66
C GLU A 152 13.48 -16.59 -38.03
N ILE A 153 14.31 -16.57 -39.05
CA ILE A 153 13.93 -16.66 -40.48
C ILE A 153 14.66 -17.81 -41.13
N THR A 154 13.93 -18.86 -41.48
CA THR A 154 14.49 -20.07 -42.09
C THR A 154 13.69 -20.50 -43.32
N SER A 155 14.16 -21.52 -44.03
CA SER A 155 13.41 -22.18 -45.11
C SER A 155 12.55 -23.33 -44.58
N ASP A 156 11.47 -23.64 -45.30
CA ASP A 156 10.63 -24.81 -45.10
C ASP A 156 10.63 -25.67 -46.34
N ASP A 157 10.36 -26.97 -46.22
CA ASP A 157 10.38 -27.90 -47.34
C ASP A 157 9.32 -27.58 -48.42
N LYS A 158 8.24 -26.93 -48.03
CA LYS A 158 7.09 -26.60 -48.88
C LYS A 158 7.06 -25.14 -49.32
N TYR A 159 7.62 -24.24 -48.49
CA TYR A 159 7.65 -22.80 -48.70
C TYR A 159 9.09 -22.31 -48.71
N ALA A 160 9.40 -21.30 -49.52
CA ALA A 160 10.75 -20.76 -49.59
C ALA A 160 11.22 -20.16 -48.25
N ASN A 161 10.31 -19.56 -47.49
CA ASN A 161 10.64 -18.85 -46.26
C ASN A 161 9.64 -19.14 -45.14
N LYS A 162 10.19 -19.23 -43.93
CA LYS A 162 9.47 -19.34 -42.66
C LYS A 162 9.93 -18.21 -41.73
N ILE A 163 9.02 -17.46 -41.18
CA ILE A 163 9.25 -16.44 -40.13
C ILE A 163 8.63 -16.92 -38.83
N LEU A 164 9.42 -16.95 -37.76
CA LEU A 164 8.98 -17.23 -36.39
C LEU A 164 9.01 -15.93 -35.57
N ILE A 165 7.90 -15.58 -34.98
CA ILE A 165 7.77 -14.42 -34.07
C ILE A 165 7.52 -14.93 -32.65
N ASP A 166 8.35 -14.48 -31.69
CA ASP A 166 8.15 -14.70 -30.26
C ASP A 166 7.38 -13.51 -29.69
N HIS A 167 6.27 -13.81 -29.02
CA HIS A 167 5.38 -12.82 -28.41
C HIS A 167 5.68 -12.55 -26.92
N ASP A 168 6.75 -13.13 -26.37
CA ASP A 168 7.22 -12.95 -24.97
C ASP A 168 6.17 -13.27 -23.89
N ASN A 169 5.17 -14.10 -24.22
CA ASN A 169 4.07 -14.49 -23.34
C ASN A 169 3.76 -15.99 -23.43
N GLY A 170 4.75 -16.80 -23.90
CA GLY A 170 4.62 -18.23 -24.17
C GLY A 170 3.97 -18.55 -25.51
N TYR A 171 3.49 -17.57 -26.26
CA TYR A 171 3.00 -17.75 -27.63
C TYR A 171 4.08 -17.41 -28.63
N LYS A 172 4.11 -18.20 -29.72
CA LYS A 172 4.88 -17.92 -30.93
C LYS A 172 3.98 -18.10 -32.15
N SER A 173 4.14 -17.26 -33.15
CA SER A 173 3.44 -17.40 -34.42
C SER A 173 4.43 -17.70 -35.55
N VAL A 174 4.04 -18.56 -36.45
CA VAL A 174 4.88 -19.01 -37.59
C VAL A 174 4.17 -18.72 -38.90
N TYR A 175 4.87 -18.04 -39.78
CA TYR A 175 4.37 -17.63 -41.08
C TYR A 175 5.22 -18.25 -42.19
N TYR A 176 4.57 -18.87 -43.13
CA TYR A 176 5.22 -19.54 -44.29
C TYR A 176 4.75 -18.89 -45.56
N ASN A 177 5.70 -18.52 -46.45
CA ASN A 177 5.38 -17.96 -47.77
C ASN A 177 6.58 -18.07 -48.70
N ASP A 178 6.31 -18.15 -50.01
CA ASP A 178 7.35 -18.19 -51.06
C ASP A 178 7.91 -16.81 -51.39
N GLY A 179 7.36 -15.73 -50.85
CA GLY A 179 7.83 -14.34 -51.03
C GLY A 179 9.08 -14.06 -50.19
N SER A 180 9.77 -12.97 -50.52
CA SER A 180 10.92 -12.51 -49.75
C SER A 180 10.45 -11.88 -48.43
N PRO A 181 11.08 -12.20 -47.28
CA PRO A 181 10.82 -11.56 -46.01
C PRO A 181 11.07 -10.05 -46.07
N MET A 182 10.14 -9.27 -45.46
CA MET A 182 10.24 -7.82 -45.36
C MET A 182 10.85 -7.38 -44.01
N VAL A 183 11.15 -8.34 -43.11
CA VAL A 183 11.73 -8.17 -41.78
C VAL A 183 13.01 -8.99 -41.66
N LYS A 184 13.76 -8.76 -40.60
CA LYS A 184 14.99 -9.48 -40.25
C LYS A 184 14.88 -10.04 -38.83
N GLU A 185 15.70 -11.06 -38.54
CA GLU A 185 15.86 -11.58 -37.19
C GLU A 185 16.26 -10.46 -36.21
N GLY A 186 15.61 -10.43 -35.06
CA GLY A 186 15.76 -9.41 -34.04
C GLY A 186 14.87 -8.16 -34.22
N ASP A 187 14.18 -8.03 -35.36
CA ASP A 187 13.26 -6.89 -35.56
C ASP A 187 12.06 -7.00 -34.63
N LYS A 188 11.69 -5.87 -34.01
CA LYS A 188 10.43 -5.74 -33.27
C LYS A 188 9.29 -5.50 -34.25
N VAL A 189 8.23 -6.27 -34.09
CA VAL A 189 7.02 -6.15 -34.89
C VAL A 189 5.83 -5.80 -33.98
N VAL A 190 4.93 -5.03 -34.54
CA VAL A 190 3.61 -4.74 -33.92
C VAL A 190 2.53 -5.42 -34.75
N THR A 191 1.34 -5.57 -34.21
CA THR A 191 0.18 -6.09 -34.95
C THR A 191 0.04 -5.33 -36.27
N SER A 192 -0.14 -6.06 -37.36
CA SER A 192 -0.18 -5.57 -38.76
C SER A 192 1.15 -5.16 -39.38
N SER A 193 2.30 -5.38 -38.73
CA SER A 193 3.62 -5.27 -39.41
C SER A 193 3.69 -6.21 -40.59
N VAL A 194 4.13 -5.71 -41.74
CA VAL A 194 4.22 -6.51 -42.98
C VAL A 194 5.40 -7.46 -42.90
N LEU A 195 5.14 -8.76 -43.09
CA LEU A 195 6.13 -9.83 -43.08
C LEU A 195 6.49 -10.30 -44.49
N PHE A 196 5.48 -10.44 -45.36
CA PHE A 196 5.63 -10.77 -46.79
C PHE A 196 4.61 -9.96 -47.60
N VAL A 197 4.97 -9.65 -48.85
CA VAL A 197 4.05 -9.10 -49.86
C VAL A 197 3.59 -10.23 -50.79
N ILE A 198 2.28 -10.32 -51.00
CA ILE A 198 1.68 -11.35 -51.84
C ILE A 198 1.64 -10.87 -53.31
N GLY A 199 2.11 -11.71 -54.21
CA GLY A 199 2.03 -11.55 -55.65
C GLY A 199 1.45 -12.81 -56.33
N ASP A 200 1.50 -12.86 -57.65
CA ASP A 200 0.91 -13.91 -58.47
C ASP A 200 1.48 -15.34 -58.19
N LYS A 201 2.69 -15.44 -57.64
CA LYS A 201 3.41 -16.71 -57.44
C LYS A 201 3.42 -17.18 -55.98
N ASN A 202 3.02 -16.36 -55.01
CA ASN A 202 3.12 -16.67 -53.58
C ASN A 202 1.80 -16.41 -52.82
N GLN A 203 0.66 -16.68 -53.43
CA GLN A 203 -0.67 -16.48 -52.83
C GLN A 203 -0.95 -17.43 -51.67
N LYS A 204 -0.26 -18.58 -51.58
CA LYS A 204 -0.44 -19.52 -50.45
C LYS A 204 0.41 -19.11 -49.27
N VAL A 205 -0.23 -19.06 -48.10
CA VAL A 205 0.36 -18.68 -46.81
C VAL A 205 0.07 -19.76 -45.79
N GLY A 206 1.11 -20.36 -45.21
CA GLY A 206 0.99 -21.23 -44.06
C GLY A 206 1.05 -20.42 -42.77
N TYR A 207 0.24 -20.80 -41.79
CA TYR A 207 0.20 -20.14 -40.47
C TYR A 207 0.04 -21.15 -39.34
N GLU A 208 0.85 -21.03 -38.31
CA GLU A 208 0.78 -21.85 -37.10
C GLU A 208 0.93 -20.98 -35.88
N ILE A 209 0.35 -21.42 -34.77
CA ILE A 209 0.56 -20.84 -33.44
C ILE A 209 1.09 -21.94 -32.53
N LEU A 210 2.14 -21.62 -31.79
CA LEU A 210 2.64 -22.42 -30.69
C LEU A 210 2.33 -21.75 -29.37
N LYS A 211 1.97 -22.54 -28.35
CA LYS A 211 1.87 -22.14 -27.00
C LYS A 211 2.76 -23.03 -26.14
N ASP A 212 3.70 -22.44 -25.42
CA ASP A 212 4.69 -23.15 -24.59
C ASP A 212 5.45 -24.26 -25.37
N GLY A 213 5.65 -24.03 -26.68
CA GLY A 213 6.35 -24.95 -27.60
C GLY A 213 5.46 -26.00 -28.23
N GLU A 214 4.19 -26.11 -27.93
CA GLU A 214 3.23 -27.03 -28.51
C GLU A 214 2.33 -26.31 -29.53
N ASN A 215 2.09 -26.97 -30.69
CA ASN A 215 1.16 -26.43 -31.69
C ASN A 215 -0.28 -26.42 -31.17
N VAL A 216 -0.96 -25.27 -31.30
CA VAL A 216 -2.37 -25.09 -30.99
C VAL A 216 -3.17 -24.71 -32.22
N ASP A 217 -4.47 -25.00 -32.24
CA ASP A 217 -5.34 -24.62 -33.36
C ASP A 217 -5.42 -23.09 -33.47
N PRO A 218 -4.92 -22.45 -34.53
CA PRO A 218 -4.97 -21.00 -34.67
C PRO A 218 -6.38 -20.45 -34.61
N MET A 219 -7.40 -21.22 -34.96
CA MET A 219 -8.80 -20.79 -34.90
C MET A 219 -9.36 -20.60 -33.47
N GLU A 220 -8.68 -21.18 -32.50
CA GLU A 220 -9.01 -20.93 -31.07
C GLU A 220 -8.37 -19.67 -30.53
N VAL A 221 -7.37 -19.10 -31.21
CA VAL A 221 -6.59 -17.95 -30.74
C VAL A 221 -6.91 -16.68 -31.52
N ILE A 222 -6.98 -16.75 -32.87
CA ILE A 222 -7.26 -15.58 -33.69
C ILE A 222 -8.70 -15.12 -33.55
N LYS A 223 -8.90 -13.78 -33.52
CA LYS A 223 -10.22 -13.17 -33.58
C LYS A 223 -10.53 -12.84 -35.02
N ILE A 224 -11.54 -13.47 -35.57
CA ILE A 224 -12.06 -13.15 -36.90
C ILE A 224 -13.25 -12.23 -36.67
N ASP A 225 -13.04 -10.92 -36.81
CA ASP A 225 -14.12 -9.96 -36.87
C ASP A 225 -14.78 -10.11 -38.25
N GLY A 226 -16.00 -10.67 -38.26
CA GLY A 226 -16.79 -10.88 -39.46
C GLY A 226 -17.60 -9.67 -39.86
#